data_fe1c6163f8ba797389c74877e6646f64
#
_entry.id   fe1c6163f8ba797389c74877e6646f64
#
_cell.length_a   1.000
_cell.length_b   1.000
_cell.length_c   1.000
_cell.angle_alpha   90.00
_cell.angle_beta   90.00
_cell.angle_gamma   90.00
#
_symmetry.space_group_name_H-M   'P 1'
#
loop_
_entity.id
_entity.type
_entity.pdbx_description
1 polymer ?
#
loop_
_entity_poly.entity_id
_entity_poly.type
_entity_poly.pdbx_seq_one_letter_code
_entity_poly.pdbx_strand_id
1 'polypeptide(L)'
;MAAKKDDGRKTVAENRRARFEYHIEDTWEAGIALTGTEVKSLRAGQANIAESYASPEKGGLFLINAHIPEYNKAGAFFQHDPRRPRRLLLHKREIHKLSIATERQGMTIVPLELYFNAKGRAKLRLALATGKKLHDKRETEAKRDWQRQKARLLRDKG
;
A
#
# COMPACT_ATOMS: atom_id res chain seq x y z
N MET A 1 -26.77 2.57 9.38
CA MET A 1 -25.31 2.74 9.25
C MET A 1 -24.64 1.93 10.33
N ALA A 2 -23.92 0.88 9.92
CA ALA A 2 -23.13 0.17 10.89
C ALA A 2 -22.15 1.17 11.51
N ALA A 3 -22.30 1.43 12.79
CA ALA A 3 -21.29 2.17 13.52
C ALA A 3 -19.94 1.49 13.22
N LYS A 4 -18.98 2.24 12.73
CA LYS A 4 -17.62 1.74 12.68
C LYS A 4 -17.33 1.17 14.06
N LYS A 5 -17.12 -0.13 14.12
CA LYS A 5 -16.68 -0.74 15.37
C LYS A 5 -15.43 0.02 15.77
N ASP A 6 -15.50 0.70 16.89
CA ASP A 6 -14.33 1.27 17.50
C ASP A 6 -13.48 0.10 17.99
N ASP A 7 -12.58 -0.34 17.12
CA ASP A 7 -11.61 -1.38 17.44
C ASP A 7 -10.40 -0.82 18.19
N GLY A 8 -10.51 0.43 18.70
CA GLY A 8 -9.42 1.13 19.35
C GLY A 8 -8.37 1.66 18.38
N ARG A 9 -8.64 1.60 17.09
CA ARG A 9 -7.72 2.06 16.06
C ARG A 9 -7.72 3.59 15.97
N LYS A 10 -6.52 4.16 15.95
CA LYS A 10 -6.34 5.61 15.77
C LYS A 10 -5.64 5.87 14.45
N THR A 11 -6.35 6.42 13.50
CA THR A 11 -5.80 6.77 12.19
C THR A 11 -4.89 7.99 12.31
N VAL A 12 -3.68 7.87 11.76
CA VAL A 12 -2.72 8.98 11.69
C VAL A 12 -2.78 9.64 10.33
N ALA A 13 -2.79 8.86 9.26
CA ALA A 13 -2.80 9.39 7.90
C ALA A 13 -3.58 8.45 6.97
N GLU A 14 -4.28 9.03 6.01
CA GLU A 14 -5.01 8.29 4.99
C GLU A 14 -4.53 8.71 3.60
N ASN A 15 -4.51 7.76 2.68
CA ASN A 15 -4.20 8.00 1.28
C ASN A 15 -5.49 7.92 0.45
N ARG A 16 -6.25 9.00 0.45
CA ARG A 16 -7.52 9.07 -0.27
C ARG A 16 -7.35 9.01 -1.79
N ARG A 17 -6.24 9.54 -2.30
CA ARG A 17 -5.94 9.55 -3.73
C ARG A 17 -5.77 8.15 -4.32
N ALA A 18 -5.31 7.20 -3.52
CA ALA A 18 -5.08 5.83 -3.99
C ALA A 18 -6.34 5.19 -4.57
N ARG A 19 -7.50 5.45 -3.96
CA ARG A 19 -8.76 4.88 -4.44
C ARG A 19 -9.25 5.51 -5.76
N PHE A 20 -8.79 6.72 -6.07
CA PHE A 20 -9.10 7.40 -7.34
C PHE A 20 -8.13 7.01 -8.44
N GLU A 21 -6.85 6.84 -8.12
CA GLU A 21 -5.78 6.62 -9.09
C GLU A 21 -5.54 5.15 -9.39
N TYR A 22 -5.92 4.26 -8.47
CA TYR A 22 -5.62 2.84 -8.56
C TYR A 22 -6.88 2.00 -8.44
N HIS A 23 -6.89 0.90 -9.18
CA HIS A 23 -7.82 -0.19 -8.95
C HIS A 23 -7.22 -1.12 -7.89
N ILE A 24 -7.86 -1.20 -6.73
CA ILE A 24 -7.37 -2.01 -5.60
C ILE A 24 -7.86 -3.44 -5.75
N GLU A 25 -6.94 -4.39 -5.80
CA GLU A 25 -7.26 -5.80 -5.97
C GLU A 25 -7.31 -6.56 -4.65
N ASP A 26 -6.41 -6.24 -3.72
CA ASP A 26 -6.34 -6.91 -2.43
C ASP A 26 -5.67 -6.00 -1.39
N THR A 27 -5.87 -6.28 -0.11
CA THR A 27 -5.31 -5.50 0.99
C THR A 27 -4.67 -6.38 2.05
N TRP A 28 -3.65 -5.84 2.74
CA TRP A 28 -2.96 -6.48 3.86
C TRP A 28 -2.74 -5.48 4.98
N GLU A 29 -2.66 -5.99 6.21
CA GLU A 29 -2.16 -5.22 7.34
C GLU A 29 -0.70 -5.56 7.55
N ALA A 30 0.17 -4.56 7.52
CA ALA A 30 1.60 -4.72 7.78
C ALA A 30 1.97 -4.00 9.07
N GLY A 31 2.96 -4.54 9.78
CA GLY A 31 3.67 -3.77 10.79
C GLY A 31 4.66 -2.84 10.12
N ILE A 32 5.10 -1.82 10.81
CA ILE A 32 6.10 -0.88 10.31
C ILE A 32 7.17 -0.65 11.36
N ALA A 33 8.43 -0.81 10.98
CA ALA A 33 9.57 -0.59 11.87
C ALA A 33 9.89 0.91 11.94
N LEU A 34 9.74 1.47 13.12
CA LEU A 34 9.89 2.90 13.37
C LEU A 34 10.93 3.18 14.46
N THR A 35 11.56 4.34 14.37
CA THR A 35 12.39 4.89 15.45
C THR A 35 11.50 5.56 16.50
N GLY A 36 12.06 5.87 17.68
CA GLY A 36 11.32 6.54 18.75
C GLY A 36 10.77 7.90 18.34
N THR A 37 11.54 8.70 17.61
CA THR A 37 11.11 10.03 17.15
C THR A 37 10.03 9.93 16.08
N GLU A 38 10.08 8.93 15.23
CA GLU A 38 9.01 8.65 14.26
C GLU A 38 7.69 8.33 14.96
N VAL A 39 7.72 7.46 15.96
CA VAL A 39 6.53 7.11 16.76
C VAL A 39 5.94 8.36 17.42
N LYS A 40 6.78 9.23 17.98
CA LYS A 40 6.33 10.47 18.62
C LYS A 40 5.67 11.41 17.63
N SER A 41 6.21 11.58 16.42
CA SER A 41 5.59 12.36 15.37
C SER A 41 4.24 11.78 14.96
N LEU A 42 4.13 10.46 14.84
CA LEU A 42 2.86 9.80 14.51
C LEU A 42 1.82 10.00 15.60
N ARG A 43 2.21 9.94 16.87
CA ARG A 43 1.30 10.20 18.00
C ARG A 43 0.80 11.63 18.02
N ALA A 44 1.58 12.56 17.50
CA ALA A 44 1.17 13.95 17.27
C ALA A 44 0.28 14.10 16.01
N GLY A 45 -0.01 13.02 15.31
CA GLY A 45 -0.87 13.04 14.14
C GLY A 45 -0.21 13.53 12.87
N GLN A 46 1.13 13.51 12.82
CA GLN A 46 1.88 14.08 11.69
C GLN A 46 2.50 12.99 10.83
N ALA A 47 1.93 12.80 9.63
CA ALA A 47 2.50 11.95 8.59
C ALA A 47 1.78 12.22 7.26
N ASN A 48 2.49 11.98 6.16
CA ASN A 48 1.92 12.03 4.82
C ASN A 48 2.35 10.80 4.04
N ILE A 49 1.40 10.00 3.60
CA ILE A 49 1.63 8.78 2.84
C ILE A 49 1.11 8.85 1.39
N ALA A 50 0.63 10.02 0.96
CA ALA A 50 -0.06 10.17 -0.32
C ALA A 50 0.80 9.81 -1.55
N GLU A 51 2.10 10.07 -1.49
CA GLU A 51 3.02 9.81 -2.61
C GLU A 51 3.98 8.64 -2.32
N SER A 52 3.66 7.85 -1.32
CA SER A 52 4.48 6.72 -0.94
C SER A 52 4.03 5.42 -1.62
N TYR A 53 4.92 4.46 -1.64
CA TYR A 53 4.65 3.12 -2.15
C TYR A 53 5.52 2.12 -1.42
N ALA A 54 5.15 0.86 -1.50
CA ALA A 54 5.97 -0.21 -0.94
C ALA A 54 6.76 -0.89 -2.05
N SER A 55 8.03 -1.17 -1.77
CA SER A 55 8.94 -1.78 -2.74
C SER A 55 9.65 -2.99 -2.14
N PRO A 56 9.62 -4.14 -2.83
CA PRO A 56 10.42 -5.29 -2.44
C PRO A 56 11.91 -4.99 -2.68
N GLU A 57 12.70 -5.06 -1.62
CA GLU A 57 14.15 -4.83 -1.69
C GLU A 57 14.87 -5.73 -0.67
N LYS A 58 16.00 -6.28 -1.05
CA LYS A 58 16.88 -7.05 -0.14
C LYS A 58 16.15 -8.12 0.69
N GLY A 59 15.24 -8.84 0.06
CA GLY A 59 14.47 -9.88 0.72
C GLY A 59 13.39 -9.42 1.69
N GLY A 60 13.11 -8.12 1.72
CA GLY A 60 12.05 -7.52 2.54
C GLY A 60 11.13 -6.63 1.73
N LEU A 61 10.27 -5.94 2.42
CA LEU A 61 9.37 -4.95 1.84
C LEU A 61 9.56 -3.62 2.57
N PHE A 62 9.74 -2.53 1.83
CA PHE A 62 10.02 -1.22 2.41
C PHE A 62 9.00 -0.19 1.93
N LEU A 63 8.57 0.67 2.84
CA LEU A 63 7.76 1.84 2.51
C LEU A 63 8.70 2.97 2.08
N ILE A 64 8.52 3.41 0.85
CA ILE A 64 9.38 4.41 0.20
C ILE A 64 8.61 5.72 0.04
N ASN A 65 9.29 6.82 0.30
CA ASN A 65 8.79 8.18 0.11
C ASN A 65 7.62 8.58 1.02
N ALA A 66 7.40 7.88 2.12
CA ALA A 66 6.47 8.34 3.16
C ALA A 66 7.15 9.43 3.99
N HIS A 67 6.43 10.50 4.26
CA HIS A 67 6.94 11.62 5.01
C HIS A 67 6.45 11.57 6.47
N ILE A 68 7.38 11.41 7.40
CA ILE A 68 7.14 11.55 8.83
C ILE A 68 8.03 12.71 9.32
N PRO A 69 7.46 13.88 9.63
CA PRO A 69 8.27 15.05 10.00
C PRO A 69 9.07 14.81 11.28
N GLU A 70 10.11 15.60 11.44
CA GLU A 70 10.90 15.59 12.66
C GLU A 70 10.03 15.94 13.87
N TYR A 71 10.35 15.32 15.00
CA TYR A 71 9.65 15.62 16.25
C TYR A 71 10.28 16.86 16.91
N ASN A 72 9.55 17.97 16.92
CA ASN A 72 10.07 19.27 17.34
C ASN A 72 10.64 19.33 18.75
N LYS A 73 10.19 18.45 19.64
CA LYS A 73 10.65 18.39 21.04
C LYS A 73 11.88 17.53 21.26
N ALA A 74 12.35 16.82 20.24
CA ALA A 74 13.59 16.04 20.31
C ALA A 74 14.75 16.93 19.88
N GLY A 75 15.91 16.76 20.49
CA GLY A 75 17.12 17.48 20.08
C GLY A 75 17.59 17.04 18.69
N ALA A 76 18.42 17.88 18.05
CA ALA A 76 18.92 17.65 16.70
C ALA A 76 19.66 16.31 16.54
N PHE A 77 20.27 15.80 17.59
CA PHE A 77 21.01 14.52 17.57
C PHE A 77 20.13 13.28 17.56
N PHE A 78 18.83 13.44 17.85
CA PHE A 78 17.90 12.31 17.98
C PHE A 78 16.85 12.28 16.88
N GLN A 79 17.01 13.11 15.86
CA GLN A 79 16.04 13.16 14.77
C GLN A 79 16.26 12.05 13.76
N HIS A 80 15.17 11.64 13.14
CA HIS A 80 15.18 10.73 12.00
C HIS A 80 15.14 11.52 10.69
N ASP A 81 15.53 10.87 9.59
CA ASP A 81 15.28 11.40 8.25
C ASP A 81 13.77 11.30 7.96
N PRO A 82 13.09 12.42 7.65
CA PRO A 82 11.64 12.42 7.40
C PRO A 82 11.19 11.44 6.29
N ARG A 83 12.04 11.17 5.31
CA ARG A 83 11.74 10.28 4.19
C ARG A 83 12.52 8.98 4.21
N ARG A 84 13.00 8.58 5.36
CA ARG A 84 13.72 7.32 5.54
C ARG A 84 12.89 6.14 5.02
N PRO A 85 13.47 5.22 4.21
CA PRO A 85 12.79 3.96 3.88
C PRO A 85 12.52 3.17 5.16
N ARG A 86 11.31 2.68 5.31
CA ARG A 86 10.90 1.98 6.54
C ARG A 86 10.51 0.55 6.22
N ARG A 87 11.10 -0.37 6.96
CA ARG A 87 10.81 -1.78 6.76
C ARG A 87 9.39 -2.10 7.19
N LEU A 88 8.67 -2.82 6.32
CA LEU A 88 7.34 -3.32 6.61
C LEU A 88 7.43 -4.76 7.10
N LEU A 89 6.61 -5.08 8.08
CA LEU A 89 6.66 -6.38 8.75
C LEU A 89 5.45 -7.21 8.32
N LEU A 90 5.75 -8.24 7.53
CA LEU A 90 4.79 -9.19 6.98
C LEU A 90 5.39 -10.58 7.03
N HIS A 91 4.58 -11.61 6.89
CA HIS A 91 5.07 -12.96 6.73
C HIS A 91 5.84 -13.11 5.41
N LYS A 92 6.86 -13.96 5.41
CA LYS A 92 7.70 -14.17 4.21
C LYS A 92 6.88 -14.56 2.97
N ARG A 93 5.86 -15.39 3.14
CA ARG A 93 4.97 -15.80 2.05
C ARG A 93 4.17 -14.62 1.47
N GLU A 94 3.78 -13.67 2.32
CA GLU A 94 3.08 -12.46 1.88
C GLU A 94 4.01 -11.54 1.11
N ILE A 95 5.22 -11.33 1.60
CA ILE A 95 6.27 -10.55 0.91
C ILE A 95 6.57 -11.17 -0.46
N HIS A 96 6.70 -12.50 -0.51
CA HIS A 96 6.97 -13.21 -1.76
C HIS A 96 5.83 -13.03 -2.78
N LYS A 97 4.59 -13.17 -2.33
CA LYS A 97 3.40 -12.96 -3.17
C LYS A 97 3.35 -11.53 -3.72
N LEU A 98 3.62 -10.54 -2.87
CA LEU A 98 3.65 -9.13 -3.28
C LEU A 98 4.79 -8.83 -4.24
N SER A 99 5.97 -9.43 -4.02
CA SER A 99 7.12 -9.30 -4.92
C SER A 99 6.81 -9.81 -6.33
N ILE A 100 6.20 -10.98 -6.42
CA ILE A 100 5.81 -11.57 -7.70
C ILE A 100 4.80 -10.66 -8.42
N ALA A 101 3.81 -10.16 -7.71
CA ALA A 101 2.79 -9.29 -8.29
C ALA A 101 3.38 -8.01 -8.86
N THR A 102 4.34 -7.40 -8.15
CA THR A 102 4.99 -6.17 -8.63
C THR A 102 5.94 -6.43 -9.79
N GLU A 103 6.74 -7.49 -9.72
CA GLU A 103 7.77 -7.78 -10.73
C GLU A 103 7.18 -8.36 -12.02
N ARG A 104 6.22 -9.29 -11.91
CA ARG A 104 5.69 -10.03 -13.07
C ARG A 104 4.41 -9.44 -13.63
N GLN A 105 3.59 -8.81 -12.81
CA GLN A 105 2.27 -8.33 -13.22
C GLN A 105 2.18 -6.81 -13.35
N GLY A 106 3.27 -6.10 -13.08
CA GLY A 106 3.31 -4.65 -13.18
C GLY A 106 2.40 -3.95 -12.17
N MET A 107 2.08 -4.62 -11.05
CA MET A 107 1.26 -4.05 -10.01
C MET A 107 2.07 -3.17 -9.07
N THR A 108 1.40 -2.30 -8.36
CA THR A 108 2.01 -1.40 -7.37
C THR A 108 1.44 -1.70 -5.99
N ILE A 109 2.26 -1.59 -4.97
CA ILE A 109 1.82 -1.71 -3.59
C ILE A 109 1.75 -0.30 -3.01
N VAL A 110 0.54 0.15 -2.66
CA VAL A 110 0.33 1.50 -2.13
C VAL A 110 -0.24 1.44 -0.73
N PRO A 111 0.17 2.35 0.17
CA PRO A 111 -0.43 2.44 1.49
C PRO A 111 -1.78 3.13 1.40
N LEU A 112 -2.75 2.62 2.13
CA LEU A 112 -4.08 3.22 2.22
C LEU A 112 -4.26 4.01 3.51
N GLU A 113 -3.72 3.51 4.61
CA GLU A 113 -3.92 4.09 5.93
C GLU A 113 -2.76 3.73 6.86
N LEU A 114 -2.28 4.71 7.58
CA LEU A 114 -1.32 4.54 8.68
C LEU A 114 -2.06 4.79 9.99
N TYR A 115 -1.99 3.85 10.92
CA TYR A 115 -2.77 3.92 12.15
C TYR A 115 -2.08 3.19 13.31
N PHE A 116 -2.53 3.48 14.52
CA PHE A 116 -2.19 2.70 15.70
C PHE A 116 -3.34 1.74 16.00
N ASN A 117 -3.02 0.47 16.24
CA ASN A 117 -4.03 -0.50 16.64
C ASN A 117 -4.41 -0.34 18.13
N ALA A 118 -5.36 -1.15 18.61
CA ALA A 118 -5.81 -1.11 20.00
C ALA A 118 -4.67 -1.33 21.02
N LYS A 119 -3.60 -2.02 20.62
CA LYS A 119 -2.42 -2.26 21.46
C LYS A 119 -1.39 -1.13 21.37
N GLY A 120 -1.67 -0.06 20.64
CA GLY A 120 -0.76 1.07 20.46
C GLY A 120 0.41 0.82 19.51
N ARG A 121 0.33 -0.21 18.66
CA ARG A 121 1.34 -0.49 17.65
C ARG A 121 1.00 0.17 16.33
N ALA A 122 1.99 0.77 15.69
CA ALA A 122 1.81 1.35 14.37
C ALA A 122 1.60 0.26 13.33
N LYS A 123 0.56 0.39 12.54
CA LYS A 123 0.19 -0.52 11.47
C LYS A 123 -0.06 0.26 10.19
N LEU A 124 0.16 -0.39 9.07
CA LEU A 124 -0.05 0.17 7.76
C LEU A 124 -0.94 -0.77 6.95
N ARG A 125 -2.07 -0.25 6.46
CA ARG A 125 -2.89 -0.99 5.52
C ARG A 125 -2.33 -0.79 4.12
N LEU A 126 -1.91 -1.88 3.51
CA LEU A 126 -1.37 -1.90 2.16
C LEU A 126 -2.40 -2.40 1.16
N ALA A 127 -2.35 -1.88 -0.04
CA ALA A 127 -3.16 -2.36 -1.16
C ALA A 127 -2.28 -2.80 -2.31
N LEU A 128 -2.58 -3.95 -2.89
CA LEU A 128 -2.04 -4.35 -4.17
C LEU A 128 -2.95 -3.78 -5.24
N ALA A 129 -2.39 -2.99 -6.13
CA ALA A 129 -3.19 -2.16 -7.02
C ALA A 129 -2.59 -2.07 -8.43
N THR A 130 -3.45 -1.82 -9.39
CA THR A 130 -3.05 -1.46 -10.76
C THR A 130 -3.49 -0.03 -11.04
N GLY A 131 -2.72 0.69 -11.85
CA GLY A 131 -3.19 1.97 -12.35
C GLY A 131 -4.49 1.77 -13.12
N LYS A 132 -5.44 2.69 -12.99
CA LYS A 132 -6.75 2.55 -13.66
C LYS A 132 -6.61 2.39 -15.17
N LYS A 133 -5.69 3.10 -15.79
CA LYS A 133 -5.43 2.97 -17.23
C LYS A 133 -4.97 1.55 -17.62
N LEU A 134 -4.10 0.95 -16.81
CA LEU A 134 -3.64 -0.42 -17.06
C LEU A 134 -4.76 -1.43 -16.86
N HIS A 135 -5.58 -1.25 -15.82
CA HIS A 135 -6.73 -2.10 -15.54
C HIS A 135 -7.73 -2.04 -16.70
N ASP A 136 -8.08 -0.85 -17.16
CA ASP A 136 -8.99 -0.65 -18.30
C ASP A 136 -8.44 -1.28 -19.58
N LYS A 137 -7.14 -1.19 -19.81
CA LYS A 137 -6.48 -1.81 -20.96
C LYS A 137 -6.57 -3.33 -20.91
N ARG A 138 -6.34 -3.93 -19.75
CA ARG A 138 -6.46 -5.38 -19.55
C ARG A 138 -7.87 -5.88 -19.80
N GLU A 139 -8.89 -5.18 -19.30
CA GLU A 139 -10.29 -5.51 -19.57
C GLU A 139 -10.61 -5.43 -21.05
N THR A 140 -10.14 -4.39 -21.73
CA THR A 140 -10.35 -4.21 -23.16
C THR A 140 -9.70 -5.35 -23.96
N GLU A 141 -8.48 -5.74 -23.63
CA GLU A 141 -7.78 -6.85 -24.26
C GLU A 141 -8.50 -8.17 -24.03
N ALA A 142 -8.98 -8.43 -22.81
CA ALA A 142 -9.74 -9.62 -22.50
C ALA A 142 -11.04 -9.70 -23.31
N LYS A 143 -11.75 -8.60 -23.47
CA LYS A 143 -12.95 -8.52 -24.31
C LYS A 143 -12.64 -8.78 -25.77
N ARG A 144 -11.57 -8.23 -26.30
CA ARG A 144 -11.12 -8.44 -27.68
C ARG A 144 -10.79 -9.91 -27.93
N ASP A 145 -10.07 -10.53 -27.03
CA ASP A 145 -9.70 -11.95 -27.14
C ASP A 145 -10.94 -12.85 -27.10
N TRP A 146 -11.88 -12.55 -26.21
CA TRP A 146 -13.15 -13.27 -26.13
C TRP A 146 -13.94 -13.14 -27.43
N GLN A 147 -14.03 -11.96 -28.00
CA GLN A 147 -14.71 -11.73 -29.28
C GLN A 147 -14.05 -12.47 -30.44
N ARG A 148 -12.72 -12.55 -30.46
CA ARG A 148 -11.98 -13.32 -31.47
C ARG A 148 -12.27 -14.81 -31.34
N GLN A 149 -12.27 -15.34 -30.14
CA GLN A 149 -12.58 -16.76 -29.88
C GLN A 149 -14.01 -17.08 -30.28
N LYS A 150 -14.95 -16.22 -29.94
CA LYS A 150 -16.35 -16.37 -30.33
C LYS A 150 -16.51 -16.36 -31.85
N ALA A 151 -15.84 -15.47 -32.56
CA ALA A 151 -15.88 -15.41 -34.02
C ALA A 151 -15.30 -16.67 -34.67
N ARG A 152 -14.23 -17.25 -34.11
CA ARG A 152 -13.66 -18.54 -34.57
C ARG A 152 -14.65 -19.67 -34.38
N LEU A 153 -15.27 -19.76 -33.20
CA LEU A 153 -16.24 -20.80 -32.92
C LEU A 153 -17.44 -20.74 -33.88
N LEU A 154 -17.89 -19.54 -34.21
CA LEU A 154 -19.00 -19.35 -35.16
C LEU A 154 -18.61 -19.71 -36.61
N ARG A 155 -17.34 -19.46 -36.99
CA ARG A 155 -16.84 -19.85 -38.31
C ARG A 155 -16.70 -21.39 -38.46
N ASP A 156 -16.23 -22.04 -37.41
CA ASP A 156 -16.01 -23.49 -37.43
C ASP A 156 -17.31 -24.31 -37.41
N LYS A 157 -18.41 -23.67 -37.05
CA LYS A 157 -19.74 -24.28 -37.04
C LYS A 157 -20.55 -24.04 -38.34
N GLY A 158 -20.05 -23.17 -39.17
CA GLY A 158 -20.64 -22.92 -40.48
C GLY A 158 -20.04 -23.81 -41.54
#